data_35880523f860653bb3284da551c6d0a5
#
_entry.id   35880523f860653bb3284da551c6d0a5
#
_cell.length_a   1.000
_cell.length_b   1.000
_cell.length_c   1.000
_cell.angle_alpha   90.00
_cell.angle_beta   90.00
_cell.angle_gamma   90.00
#
_symmetry.space_group_name_H-M   'P 1'
#
loop_
_entity.id
_entity.type
_entity.pdbx_description
1 polymer ?
#
loop_
_entity_poly.entity_id
_entity_poly.type
_entity_poly.pdbx_seq_one_letter_code
_entity_poly.pdbx_strand_id
1 'polypeptide(L)'
;MGIRVNTNIGSINTQRHLYNTTARFQKSMEKLSSGLRINRAGDDAAGLAISEGLKSDIRALEQAGRNAADGVSLVQTGEGALDEVSNLLVRMKELAEQSLNGTIGDSERTYIDSEYTALTDEIDRIAAATEFNGVALLSGGGGSVDIQVGI
;
A
#
# COMPACT_ATOMS: atom_id res chain seq x y z
N MET A 1 -3.50 -12.67 77.45
CA MET A 1 -4.25 -12.41 76.22
C MET A 1 -5.41 -13.40 76.15
N GLY A 2 -6.65 -12.89 76.24
CA GLY A 2 -7.81 -13.78 76.18
C GLY A 2 -8.02 -14.28 74.74
N ILE A 3 -8.07 -15.60 74.58
CA ILE A 3 -8.40 -16.24 73.29
C ILE A 3 -9.90 -15.98 73.05
N ARG A 4 -10.22 -15.06 72.16
CA ARG A 4 -11.59 -14.87 71.67
C ARG A 4 -11.89 -15.87 70.59
N VAL A 5 -12.70 -16.87 70.86
CA VAL A 5 -13.05 -17.99 69.97
C VAL A 5 -13.92 -17.55 68.78
N ASN A 6 -14.65 -16.44 68.90
CA ASN A 6 -15.59 -15.99 67.87
C ASN A 6 -15.00 -15.08 66.79
N THR A 7 -13.75 -14.61 66.90
CA THR A 7 -13.13 -13.75 65.87
C THR A 7 -11.63 -13.95 65.85
N ASN A 8 -11.14 -14.71 64.91
CA ASN A 8 -9.69 -14.90 64.68
C ASN A 8 -9.13 -13.82 63.78
N ILE A 9 -8.68 -12.69 64.36
CA ILE A 9 -8.12 -11.55 63.63
C ILE A 9 -6.87 -11.97 62.80
N GLY A 10 -6.09 -12.92 63.29
CA GLY A 10 -4.93 -13.45 62.57
C GLY A 10 -5.37 -14.15 61.27
N SER A 11 -6.38 -14.98 61.31
CA SER A 11 -6.96 -15.63 60.14
C SER A 11 -7.48 -14.63 59.10
N ILE A 12 -8.27 -13.64 59.54
CA ILE A 12 -8.83 -12.58 58.67
C ILE A 12 -7.70 -11.78 58.02
N ASN A 13 -6.67 -11.40 58.74
CA ASN A 13 -5.50 -10.72 58.16
C ASN A 13 -4.74 -11.58 57.13
N THR A 14 -4.56 -12.85 57.44
CA THR A 14 -3.92 -13.79 56.49
C THR A 14 -4.73 -13.97 55.22
N GLN A 15 -6.06 -14.12 55.33
CA GLN A 15 -6.94 -14.19 54.17
C GLN A 15 -6.89 -12.93 53.32
N ARG A 16 -6.87 -11.73 53.93
CA ARG A 16 -6.75 -10.47 53.21
C ARG A 16 -5.39 -10.37 52.49
N HIS A 17 -4.31 -10.77 53.15
CA HIS A 17 -2.98 -10.83 52.50
C HIS A 17 -2.96 -11.83 51.34
N LEU A 18 -3.54 -13.01 51.51
CA LEU A 18 -3.63 -14.02 50.45
C LEU A 18 -4.44 -13.49 49.26
N TYR A 19 -5.59 -12.86 49.48
CA TYR A 19 -6.39 -12.26 48.46
C TYR A 19 -5.62 -11.22 47.65
N ASN A 20 -4.92 -10.29 48.33
CA ASN A 20 -4.14 -9.24 47.68
C ASN A 20 -2.96 -9.84 46.89
N THR A 21 -2.32 -10.86 47.41
CA THR A 21 -1.19 -11.53 46.74
C THR A 21 -1.68 -12.27 45.49
N THR A 22 -2.80 -12.98 45.60
CA THR A 22 -3.43 -13.67 44.45
C THR A 22 -3.84 -12.68 43.35
N ALA A 23 -4.43 -11.55 43.71
CA ALA A 23 -4.81 -10.50 42.74
C ALA A 23 -3.58 -9.91 42.01
N ARG A 24 -2.49 -9.65 42.75
CA ARG A 24 -1.21 -9.21 42.15
C ARG A 24 -0.59 -10.28 41.24
N PHE A 25 -0.64 -11.52 41.65
CA PHE A 25 -0.16 -12.64 40.85
C PHE A 25 -0.95 -12.78 39.53
N GLN A 26 -2.26 -12.75 39.60
CA GLN A 26 -3.14 -12.79 38.41
C GLN A 26 -2.82 -11.64 37.44
N LYS A 27 -2.64 -10.41 37.96
CA LYS A 27 -2.26 -9.25 37.14
C LYS A 27 -0.88 -9.42 36.49
N SER A 28 0.09 -10.00 37.20
CA SER A 28 1.41 -10.28 36.66
C SER A 28 1.36 -11.37 35.59
N MET A 29 0.55 -12.40 35.80
CA MET A 29 0.30 -13.47 34.80
C MET A 29 -0.38 -12.93 33.54
N GLU A 30 -1.34 -12.04 33.68
CA GLU A 30 -1.99 -11.36 32.52
C GLU A 30 -0.96 -10.57 31.70
N LYS A 31 -0.09 -9.81 32.34
CA LYS A 31 1.00 -9.06 31.65
C LYS A 31 2.02 -9.98 30.99
N LEU A 32 2.36 -11.07 31.63
CA LEU A 32 3.31 -12.04 31.08
C LEU A 32 2.72 -12.78 29.88
N SER A 33 1.45 -13.17 29.97
CA SER A 33 0.74 -13.87 28.90
C SER A 33 0.52 -12.99 27.67
N SER A 34 0.19 -11.71 27.86
CA SER A 34 -0.01 -10.75 26.77
C SER A 34 1.29 -10.19 26.21
N GLY A 35 2.39 -10.22 26.97
CA GLY A 35 3.65 -9.54 26.65
C GLY A 35 3.55 -8.02 26.74
N LEU A 36 2.44 -7.47 27.20
CA LEU A 36 2.19 -6.03 27.27
C LEU A 36 2.19 -5.54 28.72
N ARG A 37 2.80 -4.39 28.95
CA ARG A 37 2.82 -3.73 30.26
C ARG A 37 1.45 -3.17 30.64
N ILE A 38 0.70 -2.67 29.65
CA ILE A 38 -0.61 -2.05 29.78
C ILE A 38 -1.61 -2.91 29.01
N ASN A 39 -2.54 -3.56 29.73
CA ASN A 39 -3.58 -4.41 29.14
C ASN A 39 -4.97 -3.80 29.23
N ARG A 40 -5.18 -2.99 30.24
CA ARG A 40 -6.50 -2.39 30.54
C ARG A 40 -6.34 -0.89 30.83
N ALA A 41 -7.41 -0.14 30.53
CA ALA A 41 -7.47 1.29 30.87
C ALA A 41 -7.23 1.56 32.38
N GLY A 42 -7.57 0.60 33.25
CA GLY A 42 -7.30 0.67 34.70
C GLY A 42 -5.79 0.54 35.07
N ASP A 43 -4.91 0.14 34.16
CA ASP A 43 -3.46 0.13 34.39
C ASP A 43 -2.83 1.49 34.08
N ASP A 44 -3.20 2.07 32.96
CA ASP A 44 -2.77 3.40 32.51
C ASP A 44 -3.66 3.83 31.31
N ALA A 45 -4.65 4.65 31.57
CA ALA A 45 -5.60 5.10 30.55
C ALA A 45 -4.94 6.00 29.49
N ALA A 46 -4.00 6.87 29.91
CA ALA A 46 -3.30 7.76 28.99
C ALA A 46 -2.33 7.01 28.10
N GLY A 47 -1.54 6.10 28.68
CA GLY A 47 -0.62 5.25 27.93
C GLY A 47 -1.33 4.31 26.98
N LEU A 48 -2.51 3.79 27.34
CA LEU A 48 -3.32 2.95 26.45
C LEU A 48 -3.82 3.76 25.25
N ALA A 49 -4.36 4.97 25.48
CA ALA A 49 -4.85 5.83 24.40
C ALA A 49 -3.73 6.19 23.40
N ILE A 50 -2.55 6.55 23.88
CA ILE A 50 -1.37 6.82 23.05
C ILE A 50 -0.95 5.56 22.28
N SER A 51 -0.93 4.41 22.93
CA SER A 51 -0.55 3.14 22.28
C SER A 51 -1.52 2.74 21.17
N GLU A 52 -2.83 2.91 21.37
CA GLU A 52 -3.82 2.63 20.33
C GLU A 52 -3.77 3.65 19.18
N GLY A 53 -3.50 4.94 19.48
CA GLY A 53 -3.23 5.95 18.45
C GLY A 53 -2.03 5.56 17.58
N LEU A 54 -0.88 5.25 18.22
CA LEU A 54 0.33 4.81 17.49
C LEU A 54 0.11 3.54 16.67
N LYS A 55 -0.66 2.58 17.17
CA LYS A 55 -1.01 1.37 16.40
C LYS A 55 -1.87 1.71 15.17
N SER A 56 -2.79 2.67 15.31
CA SER A 56 -3.58 3.17 14.18
C SER A 56 -2.68 3.80 13.12
N ASP A 57 -1.76 4.67 13.56
CA ASP A 57 -0.82 5.36 12.68
C ASP A 57 0.11 4.37 11.95
N ILE A 58 0.63 3.36 12.67
CA ILE A 58 1.43 2.30 12.05
C ILE A 58 0.66 1.59 10.96
N ARG A 59 -0.61 1.19 11.20
CA ARG A 59 -1.42 0.53 10.19
C ARG A 59 -1.73 1.44 8.99
N ALA A 60 -1.94 2.73 9.25
CA ALA A 60 -2.15 3.71 8.19
C ALA A 60 -0.89 3.88 7.33
N LEU A 61 0.30 3.97 7.95
CA LEU A 61 1.58 4.03 7.25
C LEU A 61 1.91 2.75 6.47
N GLU A 62 1.60 1.58 7.03
CA GLU A 62 1.73 0.31 6.31
C GLU A 62 0.83 0.27 5.06
N GLN A 63 -0.40 0.80 5.16
CA GLN A 63 -1.28 0.92 3.99
C GLN A 63 -0.76 1.94 3.00
N ALA A 64 -0.28 3.09 3.47
CA ALA A 64 0.35 4.11 2.62
C ALA A 64 1.56 3.54 1.86
N GLY A 65 2.37 2.70 2.50
CA GLY A 65 3.46 1.99 1.85
C GLY A 65 3.00 1.04 0.73
N ARG A 66 1.90 0.31 0.95
CA ARG A 66 1.31 -0.52 -0.11
C ARG A 66 0.77 0.32 -1.26
N ASN A 67 0.05 1.39 -0.96
CA ASN A 67 -0.46 2.31 -1.97
C ASN A 67 0.67 2.93 -2.82
N ALA A 68 1.81 3.26 -2.18
CA ALA A 68 2.99 3.75 -2.89
C ALA A 68 3.57 2.68 -3.85
N ALA A 69 3.63 1.42 -3.42
CA ALA A 69 4.09 0.33 -4.27
C ALA A 69 3.15 0.08 -5.47
N ASP A 70 1.84 0.20 -5.25
CA ASP A 70 0.84 0.13 -6.32
C ASP A 70 1.02 1.30 -7.30
N GLY A 71 1.29 2.51 -6.79
CA GLY A 71 1.62 3.68 -7.61
C GLY A 71 2.86 3.49 -8.46
N VAL A 72 3.92 2.91 -7.90
CA VAL A 72 5.13 2.57 -8.67
C VAL A 72 4.81 1.57 -9.78
N SER A 73 4.00 0.55 -9.49
CA SER A 73 3.59 -0.45 -10.48
C SER A 73 2.78 0.15 -11.62
N LEU A 74 1.89 1.10 -11.30
CA LEU A 74 1.13 1.87 -12.29
C LEU A 74 2.06 2.64 -13.23
N VAL A 75 3.02 3.37 -12.66
CA VAL A 75 4.00 4.15 -13.47
C VAL A 75 4.84 3.23 -14.35
N GLN A 76 5.31 2.10 -13.81
CA GLN A 76 6.09 1.12 -14.59
C GLN A 76 5.30 0.53 -15.76
N THR A 77 3.99 0.29 -15.57
CA THR A 77 3.12 -0.17 -16.66
C THR A 77 3.01 0.89 -17.76
N GLY A 78 2.82 2.16 -17.38
CA GLY A 78 2.81 3.27 -18.34
C GLY A 78 4.15 3.48 -19.04
N GLU A 79 5.26 3.39 -18.30
CA GLU A 79 6.62 3.50 -18.84
C GLU A 79 6.92 2.40 -19.88
N GLY A 80 6.55 1.16 -19.59
CA GLY A 80 6.73 0.06 -20.55
C GLY A 80 5.94 0.27 -21.85
N ALA A 81 4.72 0.80 -21.76
CA ALA A 81 3.94 1.12 -22.95
C ALA A 81 4.52 2.30 -23.74
N LEU A 82 5.06 3.32 -23.06
CA LEU A 82 5.73 4.45 -23.71
C LEU A 82 7.03 4.06 -24.39
N ASP A 83 7.76 3.08 -23.86
CA ASP A 83 8.95 2.53 -24.53
C ASP A 83 8.60 1.87 -25.86
N GLU A 84 7.51 1.10 -25.93
CA GLU A 84 7.04 0.52 -27.18
C GLU A 84 6.59 1.60 -28.16
N VAL A 85 5.84 2.61 -27.71
CA VAL A 85 5.47 3.77 -28.55
C VAL A 85 6.70 4.48 -29.09
N SER A 86 7.74 4.66 -28.27
CA SER A 86 9.01 5.26 -28.69
C SER A 86 9.69 4.47 -29.81
N ASN A 87 9.72 3.14 -29.72
CA ASN A 87 10.26 2.26 -30.75
C ASN A 87 9.49 2.36 -32.06
N LEU A 88 8.16 2.41 -32.00
CA LEU A 88 7.30 2.61 -33.16
C LEU A 88 7.55 3.97 -33.83
N LEU A 89 7.68 5.05 -33.02
CA LEU A 89 7.99 6.38 -33.55
C LEU A 89 9.35 6.44 -34.26
N VAL A 90 10.38 5.75 -33.74
CA VAL A 90 11.67 5.63 -34.42
C VAL A 90 11.50 4.93 -35.77
N ARG A 91 10.72 3.84 -35.82
CA ARG A 91 10.43 3.14 -37.07
C ARG A 91 9.65 4.02 -38.06
N MET A 92 8.65 4.74 -37.60
CA MET A 92 7.89 5.69 -38.43
C MET A 92 8.81 6.79 -39.02
N LYS A 93 9.76 7.27 -38.23
CA LYS A 93 10.78 8.23 -38.72
C LYS A 93 11.66 7.63 -39.81
N GLU A 94 12.12 6.39 -39.65
CA GLU A 94 12.89 5.69 -40.70
C GLU A 94 12.11 5.57 -42.00
N LEU A 95 10.82 5.19 -41.92
CA LEU A 95 9.95 5.09 -43.09
C LEU A 95 9.72 6.45 -43.76
N ALA A 96 9.55 7.51 -42.97
CA ALA A 96 9.41 8.86 -43.49
C ALA A 96 10.68 9.32 -44.24
N GLU A 97 11.87 9.08 -43.68
CA GLU A 97 13.15 9.39 -44.34
C GLU A 97 13.35 8.55 -45.59
N GLN A 98 12.96 7.27 -45.56
CA GLN A 98 13.01 6.39 -46.73
C GLN A 98 12.08 6.93 -47.84
N SER A 99 10.86 7.36 -47.52
CA SER A 99 9.90 7.92 -48.48
C SER A 99 10.41 9.19 -49.16
N LEU A 100 11.23 9.99 -48.49
CA LEU A 100 11.84 11.22 -49.06
C LEU A 100 12.95 10.92 -50.09
N ASN A 101 13.42 9.70 -50.15
CA ASN A 101 14.45 9.35 -51.14
C ASN A 101 13.90 9.40 -52.55
N GLY A 102 14.52 10.19 -53.42
CA GLY A 102 14.14 10.35 -54.83
C GLY A 102 14.29 9.12 -55.71
N THR A 103 14.90 8.04 -55.22
CA THR A 103 15.04 6.77 -55.96
C THR A 103 13.83 5.84 -55.76
N ILE A 104 12.87 6.20 -54.95
CA ILE A 104 11.69 5.40 -54.63
C ILE A 104 10.53 5.85 -55.51
N GLY A 105 9.92 4.90 -56.23
CA GLY A 105 8.75 5.12 -57.04
C GLY A 105 7.43 5.24 -56.28
N ASP A 106 6.36 5.63 -56.96
CA ASP A 106 5.06 5.85 -56.31
C ASP A 106 4.44 4.55 -55.76
N SER A 107 4.74 3.40 -56.38
CA SER A 107 4.24 2.10 -55.90
C SER A 107 4.89 1.74 -54.55
N GLU A 108 6.19 1.95 -54.42
CA GLU A 108 6.95 1.69 -53.18
C GLU A 108 6.53 2.65 -52.06
N ARG A 109 6.25 3.93 -52.41
CA ARG A 109 5.69 4.91 -51.45
C ARG A 109 4.34 4.48 -50.93
N THR A 110 3.48 3.86 -51.71
CA THR A 110 2.20 3.33 -51.27
C THR A 110 2.38 2.20 -50.23
N TYR A 111 3.40 1.33 -50.41
CA TYR A 111 3.70 0.30 -49.42
C TYR A 111 4.23 0.91 -48.09
N ILE A 112 5.11 1.92 -48.19
CA ILE A 112 5.63 2.67 -47.03
C ILE A 112 4.46 3.37 -46.26
N ASP A 113 3.54 3.98 -46.97
CA ASP A 113 2.35 4.64 -46.41
C ASP A 113 1.45 3.63 -45.68
N SER A 114 1.28 2.45 -46.28
CA SER A 114 0.53 1.34 -45.67
C SER A 114 1.17 0.85 -44.37
N GLU A 115 2.51 0.71 -44.32
CA GLU A 115 3.25 0.36 -43.11
C GLU A 115 3.17 1.50 -42.07
N TYR A 116 3.32 2.74 -42.49
CA TYR A 116 3.22 3.91 -41.62
C TYR A 116 1.83 4.00 -40.96
N THR A 117 0.77 3.77 -41.72
CA THR A 117 -0.61 3.75 -41.20
C THR A 117 -0.79 2.61 -40.18
N ALA A 118 -0.28 1.42 -40.48
CA ALA A 118 -0.37 0.29 -39.54
C ALA A 118 0.39 0.58 -38.21
N LEU A 119 1.53 1.27 -38.27
CA LEU A 119 2.24 1.70 -37.05
C LEU A 119 1.46 2.77 -36.26
N THR A 120 0.74 3.66 -36.94
CA THR A 120 -0.15 4.65 -36.30
C THR A 120 -1.29 3.95 -35.58
N ASP A 121 -1.94 2.99 -36.24
CA ASP A 121 -3.01 2.19 -35.65
C ASP A 121 -2.51 1.40 -34.44
N GLU A 122 -1.28 0.92 -34.47
CA GLU A 122 -0.66 0.21 -33.36
C GLU A 122 -0.38 1.14 -32.15
N ILE A 123 0.05 2.38 -32.39
CA ILE A 123 0.19 3.38 -31.32
C ILE A 123 -1.16 3.67 -30.67
N ASP A 124 -2.22 3.86 -31.46
CA ASP A 124 -3.56 4.08 -30.95
C ASP A 124 -4.07 2.86 -30.16
N ARG A 125 -3.77 1.65 -30.63
CA ARG A 125 -4.08 0.42 -29.92
C ARG A 125 -3.35 0.33 -28.57
N ILE A 126 -2.06 0.64 -28.52
CA ILE A 126 -1.29 0.66 -27.28
C ILE A 126 -1.86 1.70 -26.31
N ALA A 127 -2.17 2.89 -26.79
CA ALA A 127 -2.74 3.95 -25.98
C ALA A 127 -4.10 3.56 -25.39
N ALA A 128 -4.94 2.85 -26.16
CA ALA A 128 -6.25 2.39 -25.71
C ALA A 128 -6.18 1.15 -24.79
N ALA A 129 -5.23 0.24 -25.04
CA ALA A 129 -5.10 -1.01 -24.30
C ALA A 129 -4.28 -0.88 -22.99
N THR A 130 -3.50 0.21 -22.84
CA THR A 130 -2.69 0.39 -21.66
C THR A 130 -3.55 0.85 -20.49
N GLU A 131 -3.88 -0.09 -19.62
CA GLU A 131 -4.65 0.15 -18.41
C GLU A 131 -3.99 -0.50 -17.20
N PHE A 132 -4.23 0.07 -16.02
CA PHE A 132 -3.85 -0.50 -14.74
C PHE A 132 -5.10 -0.60 -13.86
N ASN A 133 -5.50 -1.82 -13.50
CA ASN A 133 -6.71 -2.09 -12.72
C ASN A 133 -7.99 -1.41 -13.28
N GLY A 134 -8.16 -1.41 -14.61
CA GLY A 134 -9.30 -0.80 -15.29
C GLY A 134 -9.21 0.73 -15.44
N VAL A 135 -8.09 1.33 -15.06
CA VAL A 135 -7.81 2.76 -15.28
C VAL A 135 -6.89 2.91 -16.49
N ALA A 136 -7.40 3.52 -17.56
CA ALA A 136 -6.61 3.79 -18.75
C ALA A 136 -5.54 4.85 -18.45
N LEU A 137 -4.29 4.56 -18.84
CA LEU A 137 -3.14 5.42 -18.50
C LEU A 137 -2.79 6.39 -19.62
N LEU A 138 -2.97 6.00 -20.89
CA LEU A 138 -2.49 6.73 -22.07
C LEU A 138 -3.63 7.21 -22.99
N SER A 139 -4.89 7.01 -22.64
CA SER A 139 -6.05 7.33 -23.49
C SER A 139 -6.33 8.82 -23.70
N GLY A 140 -5.51 9.73 -23.14
CA GLY A 140 -5.66 11.18 -23.32
C GLY A 140 -6.80 11.83 -22.52
N GLY A 141 -7.52 11.08 -21.71
CA GLY A 141 -8.67 11.57 -20.93
C GLY A 141 -8.32 12.48 -19.74
N GLY A 142 -7.05 12.79 -19.51
CA GLY A 142 -6.60 13.78 -18.52
C GLY A 142 -6.98 13.50 -17.06
N GLY A 143 -7.28 12.25 -16.70
CA GLY A 143 -7.58 11.85 -15.32
C GLY A 143 -6.34 11.89 -14.45
N SER A 144 -6.46 12.43 -13.22
CA SER A 144 -5.45 12.26 -12.18
C SER A 144 -5.76 11.00 -11.38
N VAL A 145 -4.73 10.24 -11.05
CA VAL A 145 -4.82 9.12 -10.11
C VAL A 145 -4.19 9.57 -8.80
N ASP A 146 -5.03 9.79 -7.80
CA ASP A 146 -4.57 10.21 -6.47
C ASP A 146 -4.15 8.99 -5.66
N ILE A 147 -2.93 8.99 -5.16
CA ILE A 147 -2.37 7.91 -4.34
C ILE A 147 -2.18 8.43 -2.93
N GLN A 148 -2.95 7.89 -1.97
CA GLN A 148 -2.83 8.26 -0.57
C GLN A 148 -1.60 7.59 0.05
N VAL A 149 -0.54 8.38 0.31
CA VAL A 149 0.76 7.92 0.85
C VAL A 149 1.10 8.55 2.22
N GLY A 150 0.15 9.22 2.85
CA GLY A 150 0.32 9.85 4.16
C GLY A 150 -0.91 9.70 5.05
N ILE A 151 -0.78 10.13 6.30
CA ILE A 151 -1.84 10.15 7.33
C ILE A 151 -2.47 11.55 7.32
#